data_d9b5a781e21e10045cae066656370e31
#
_entry.id   d9b5a781e21e10045cae066656370e31
#
_cell.length_a   1.000
_cell.length_b   1.000
_cell.length_c   1.000
_cell.angle_alpha   90.00
_cell.angle_beta   90.00
_cell.angle_gamma   90.00
#
_symmetry.space_group_name_H-M   'P 1'
#
loop_
_entity.id
_entity.type
_entity.pdbx_description
1 polymer ?
#
loop_
_entity_poly.entity_id
_entity_poly.type
_entity_poly.pdbx_seq_one_letter_code
_entity_poly.pdbx_strand_id
1 'polypeptide(L)'
;GDLGDSQQVRAIGQRIALHWGALDTLILNAGTCEYVEVVDFQAAMVERVLRANLLSASYCIEVALPLLRAGHQPHLVGIGSSVTYLPLPRAEAYGASKAGLRYLLEALRIDLAAEGIDVTLVSPGFVDTPLTQKNDFPMPLRWSADKAARHIAARLHKRPYEIAFPGPFIAILWLLAHLPKRLQVAIGTRMARPSAKDSV
;
A
#
# COMPACT_ATOMS: atom_id res chain seq x y z
N GLY A 1 10.33 -17.04 1.07
CA GLY A 1 9.22 -17.52 1.88
C GLY A 1 7.92 -16.79 1.55
N ASP A 2 6.82 -17.33 1.97
CA ASP A 2 5.50 -16.68 1.86
C ASP A 2 5.33 -15.69 3.04
N LEU A 3 5.19 -14.40 2.74
CA LEU A 3 4.98 -13.38 3.76
C LEU A 3 3.57 -13.42 4.38
N GLY A 4 2.62 -14.12 3.75
CA GLY A 4 1.31 -14.40 4.30
C GLY A 4 1.31 -15.48 5.41
N ASP A 5 2.43 -16.17 5.58
CA ASP A 5 2.65 -17.19 6.61
C ASP A 5 3.55 -16.63 7.72
N SER A 6 2.96 -16.38 8.88
CA SER A 6 3.67 -15.79 10.03
C SER A 6 4.84 -16.67 10.54
N GLN A 7 4.76 -18.00 10.40
CA GLN A 7 5.84 -18.90 10.83
C GLN A 7 7.06 -18.75 9.92
N GLN A 8 6.84 -18.69 8.60
CA GLN A 8 7.91 -18.46 7.64
C GLN A 8 8.55 -17.08 7.85
N VAL A 9 7.74 -16.04 8.11
CA VAL A 9 8.27 -14.68 8.39
C VAL A 9 9.12 -14.68 9.66
N ARG A 10 8.69 -15.35 10.73
CA ARG A 10 9.50 -15.47 11.97
C ARG A 10 10.81 -16.21 11.71
N ALA A 11 10.78 -17.29 10.94
CA ALA A 11 12.01 -18.01 10.57
C ALA A 11 12.98 -17.14 9.75
N ILE A 12 12.46 -16.33 8.83
CA ILE A 12 13.25 -15.35 8.07
C ILE A 12 13.82 -14.28 9.02
N GLY A 13 13.01 -13.73 9.92
CA GLY A 13 13.46 -12.74 10.90
C GLY A 13 14.60 -13.27 11.79
N GLN A 14 14.50 -14.50 12.26
CA GLN A 14 15.57 -15.15 13.02
C GLN A 14 16.87 -15.27 12.21
N ARG A 15 16.79 -15.64 10.93
CA ARG A 15 17.96 -15.72 10.06
C ARG A 15 18.62 -14.36 9.84
N ILE A 16 17.80 -13.30 9.66
CA ILE A 16 18.29 -11.93 9.54
C ILE A 16 18.99 -11.49 10.84
N ALA A 17 18.38 -11.77 11.99
CA ALA A 17 18.95 -11.48 13.30
C ALA A 17 20.30 -12.15 13.51
N LEU A 18 20.41 -13.43 13.16
CA LEU A 18 21.66 -14.18 13.26
C LEU A 18 22.76 -13.69 12.32
N HIS A 19 22.38 -13.19 11.15
CA HIS A 19 23.36 -12.79 10.12
C HIS A 19 23.81 -11.34 10.27
N TRP A 20 22.90 -10.42 10.58
CA TRP A 20 23.18 -8.98 10.64
C TRP A 20 23.04 -8.38 12.04
N GLY A 21 22.23 -8.96 12.90
CA GLY A 21 21.99 -8.48 14.27
C GLY A 21 21.10 -7.20 14.35
N ALA A 22 21.07 -6.41 13.27
CA ALA A 22 20.35 -5.13 13.19
C ALA A 22 19.83 -4.86 11.78
N LEU A 23 18.87 -3.94 11.65
CA LEU A 23 18.39 -3.38 10.38
C LEU A 23 18.31 -1.86 10.49
N ASP A 24 18.85 -1.16 9.49
CA ASP A 24 18.69 0.28 9.38
C ASP A 24 17.41 0.65 8.62
N THR A 25 16.96 -0.19 7.70
CA THR A 25 15.76 0.08 6.91
C THR A 25 14.96 -1.19 6.64
N LEU A 26 13.66 -1.14 6.90
CA LEU A 26 12.68 -2.12 6.45
C LEU A 26 11.77 -1.50 5.39
N ILE A 27 11.64 -2.13 4.21
CA ILE A 27 10.72 -1.71 3.16
C ILE A 27 9.64 -2.79 2.96
N LEU A 28 8.40 -2.46 3.34
CA LEU A 28 7.22 -3.28 3.16
C LEU A 28 6.66 -3.05 1.75
N ASN A 29 7.09 -3.85 0.79
CA ASN A 29 6.72 -3.68 -0.63
C ASN A 29 5.76 -4.75 -1.15
N ALA A 30 5.71 -5.91 -0.53
CA ALA A 30 4.86 -7.01 -0.97
C ALA A 30 3.38 -6.60 -1.03
N GLY A 31 2.69 -7.06 -2.06
CA GLY A 31 1.27 -6.78 -2.20
C GLY A 31 0.68 -7.33 -3.48
N THR A 32 -0.64 -7.48 -3.46
CA THR A 32 -1.46 -7.91 -4.60
C THR A 32 -2.69 -7.03 -4.77
N CYS A 33 -3.34 -7.14 -5.91
CA CYS A 33 -4.62 -6.50 -6.20
C CYS A 33 -5.52 -7.50 -6.92
N GLU A 34 -6.71 -7.71 -6.39
CA GLU A 34 -7.80 -8.41 -7.05
C GLU A 34 -9.00 -7.47 -7.09
N TYR A 35 -9.78 -7.52 -8.18
CA TYR A 35 -10.93 -6.64 -8.38
C TYR A 35 -12.21 -7.35 -7.98
N VAL A 36 -13.02 -6.68 -7.15
CA VAL A 36 -14.31 -7.23 -6.70
C VAL A 36 -15.35 -7.08 -7.79
N GLU A 37 -16.04 -8.17 -8.11
CA GLU A 37 -17.27 -8.15 -8.89
C GLU A 37 -18.44 -8.29 -7.91
N VAL A 38 -19.18 -7.19 -7.71
CA VAL A 38 -20.22 -7.12 -6.68
C VAL A 38 -21.33 -8.15 -6.88
N VAL A 39 -21.59 -8.54 -8.13
CA VAL A 39 -22.59 -9.60 -8.46
C VAL A 39 -22.16 -11.00 -8.00
N ASP A 40 -20.87 -11.22 -7.80
CA ASP A 40 -20.26 -12.45 -7.29
C ASP A 40 -19.24 -12.09 -6.19
N PHE A 41 -19.73 -11.45 -5.14
CA PHE A 41 -18.88 -10.99 -4.03
C PHE A 41 -18.32 -12.17 -3.25
N GLN A 42 -17.01 -12.34 -3.27
CA GLN A 42 -16.30 -13.43 -2.59
C GLN A 42 -15.49 -12.93 -1.40
N ALA A 43 -15.94 -13.22 -0.18
CA ALA A 43 -15.21 -12.87 1.04
C ALA A 43 -13.80 -13.48 1.09
N ALA A 44 -13.62 -14.66 0.53
CA ALA A 44 -12.31 -15.32 0.43
C ALA A 44 -11.30 -14.51 -0.39
N MET A 45 -11.75 -13.76 -1.42
CA MET A 45 -10.88 -12.83 -2.16
C MET A 45 -10.42 -11.68 -1.25
N VAL A 46 -11.35 -11.09 -0.51
CA VAL A 46 -11.03 -10.01 0.44
C VAL A 46 -10.00 -10.49 1.47
N GLU A 47 -10.20 -11.70 2.00
CA GLU A 47 -9.26 -12.31 2.95
C GLU A 47 -7.86 -12.48 2.32
N ARG A 48 -7.76 -13.02 1.10
CA ARG A 48 -6.46 -13.19 0.41
C ARG A 48 -5.74 -11.85 0.25
N VAL A 49 -6.45 -10.81 -0.19
CA VAL A 49 -5.87 -9.47 -0.42
C VAL A 49 -5.43 -8.83 0.91
N LEU A 50 -6.26 -8.93 1.95
CA LEU A 50 -5.90 -8.45 3.30
C LEU A 50 -4.68 -9.21 3.84
N ARG A 51 -4.63 -10.53 3.67
CA ARG A 51 -3.50 -11.35 4.10
C ARG A 51 -2.22 -10.94 3.40
N ALA A 52 -2.25 -10.74 2.08
CA ALA A 52 -1.09 -10.39 1.29
C ALA A 52 -0.60 -8.94 1.52
N ASN A 53 -1.50 -7.98 1.78
CA ASN A 53 -1.13 -6.56 1.81
C ASN A 53 -1.01 -5.98 3.22
N LEU A 54 -1.75 -6.52 4.19
CA LEU A 54 -1.84 -5.98 5.55
C LEU A 54 -1.26 -6.94 6.58
N LEU A 55 -1.71 -8.20 6.63
CA LEU A 55 -1.22 -9.15 7.62
C LEU A 55 0.26 -9.50 7.38
N SER A 56 0.67 -9.69 6.12
CA SER A 56 2.09 -9.90 5.78
C SER A 56 2.97 -8.75 6.27
N ALA A 57 2.50 -7.51 6.10
CA ALA A 57 3.21 -6.33 6.58
C ALA A 57 3.32 -6.34 8.13
N SER A 58 2.24 -6.70 8.84
CA SER A 58 2.26 -6.79 10.29
C SER A 58 3.23 -7.86 10.80
N TYR A 59 3.29 -9.03 10.14
CA TYR A 59 4.27 -10.07 10.48
C TYR A 59 5.72 -9.63 10.24
N CYS A 60 5.96 -8.90 9.15
CA CYS A 60 7.28 -8.32 8.89
C CYS A 60 7.67 -7.27 9.94
N ILE A 61 6.74 -6.42 10.36
CA ILE A 61 6.95 -5.42 11.41
C ILE A 61 7.27 -6.11 12.74
N GLU A 62 6.52 -7.16 13.11
CA GLU A 62 6.73 -7.93 14.36
C GLU A 62 8.20 -8.38 14.48
N VAL A 63 8.76 -8.98 13.44
CA VAL A 63 10.12 -9.52 13.47
C VAL A 63 11.20 -8.47 13.26
N ALA A 64 10.87 -7.37 12.61
CA ALA A 64 11.86 -6.34 12.27
C ALA A 64 11.99 -5.25 13.33
N LEU A 65 10.97 -4.97 14.14
CA LEU A 65 11.05 -3.91 15.15
C LEU A 65 12.22 -4.09 16.13
N PRO A 66 12.52 -5.29 16.70
CA PRO A 66 13.70 -5.47 17.54
C PRO A 66 15.01 -5.19 16.78
N LEU A 67 15.08 -5.52 15.49
CA LEU A 67 16.26 -5.30 14.65
C LEU A 67 16.43 -3.82 14.26
N LEU A 68 15.32 -3.11 14.02
CA LEU A 68 15.33 -1.68 13.78
C LEU A 68 15.79 -0.92 15.02
N ARG A 69 15.35 -1.33 16.23
CA ARG A 69 15.83 -0.75 17.50
C ARG A 69 17.35 -0.89 17.68
N ALA A 70 17.93 -1.96 17.15
CA ALA A 70 19.37 -2.21 17.18
C ALA A 70 20.13 -1.54 16.02
N GLY A 71 19.40 -1.00 15.03
CA GLY A 71 19.97 -0.40 13.82
C GLY A 71 20.45 1.03 14.01
N HIS A 72 21.14 1.54 13.00
CA HIS A 72 21.60 2.93 12.94
C HIS A 72 20.59 3.77 12.13
N GLN A 73 20.04 4.84 12.76
CA GLN A 73 19.01 5.68 12.13
C GLN A 73 17.86 4.85 11.53
N PRO A 74 17.12 4.09 12.34
CA PRO A 74 16.17 3.11 11.83
C PRO A 74 15.01 3.75 11.08
N HIS A 75 14.57 3.08 9.99
CA HIS A 75 13.54 3.59 9.08
C HIS A 75 12.60 2.47 8.62
N LEU A 76 11.32 2.61 8.94
CA LEU A 76 10.23 1.77 8.45
C LEU A 76 9.55 2.44 7.26
N VAL A 77 9.52 1.77 6.11
CA VAL A 77 8.92 2.26 4.87
C VAL A 77 7.81 1.32 4.42
N GLY A 78 6.62 1.84 4.17
CA GLY A 78 5.54 1.02 3.63
C GLY A 78 5.05 1.51 2.28
N ILE A 79 4.92 0.57 1.33
CA ILE A 79 4.35 0.86 0.00
C ILE A 79 2.83 0.75 0.08
N GLY A 80 2.20 1.90 0.26
CA GLY A 80 0.75 2.08 0.23
C GLY A 80 0.21 2.19 -1.19
N SER A 81 -0.75 3.09 -1.38
CA SER A 81 -1.34 3.44 -2.69
C SER A 81 -2.14 4.71 -2.58
N SER A 82 -2.22 5.47 -3.66
CA SER A 82 -3.13 6.61 -3.81
C SER A 82 -4.62 6.23 -3.77
N VAL A 83 -4.97 4.96 -3.90
CA VAL A 83 -6.35 4.45 -3.73
C VAL A 83 -6.93 4.80 -2.35
N THR A 84 -6.07 5.06 -1.35
CA THR A 84 -6.50 5.42 0.00
C THR A 84 -7.05 6.84 0.12
N TYR A 85 -6.85 7.70 -0.88
CA TYR A 85 -7.40 9.07 -0.86
C TYR A 85 -8.88 9.13 -1.24
N LEU A 86 -9.31 8.25 -2.17
CA LEU A 86 -10.68 8.24 -2.67
C LEU A 86 -11.10 6.79 -2.95
N PRO A 87 -12.26 6.33 -2.44
CA PRO A 87 -12.81 5.04 -2.80
C PRO A 87 -13.06 4.94 -4.31
N LEU A 88 -12.55 3.88 -4.93
CA LEU A 88 -12.70 3.61 -6.35
C LEU A 88 -13.51 2.32 -6.57
N PRO A 89 -14.35 2.25 -7.61
CA PRO A 89 -15.10 1.05 -7.94
C PRO A 89 -14.18 -0.17 -8.13
N ARG A 90 -14.62 -1.34 -7.74
CA ARG A 90 -13.95 -2.64 -7.83
C ARG A 90 -12.67 -2.76 -6.98
N ALA A 91 -12.28 -1.70 -6.29
CA ALA A 91 -11.07 -1.68 -5.45
C ALA A 91 -11.37 -1.95 -3.96
N GLU A 92 -12.52 -2.52 -3.62
CA GLU A 92 -12.98 -2.69 -2.23
C GLU A 92 -11.94 -3.44 -1.39
N ALA A 93 -11.50 -4.63 -1.84
CA ALA A 93 -10.52 -5.44 -1.12
C ALA A 93 -9.14 -4.76 -1.09
N TYR A 94 -8.69 -4.29 -2.24
CA TYR A 94 -7.40 -3.61 -2.37
C TYR A 94 -7.37 -2.30 -1.58
N GLY A 95 -8.39 -1.46 -1.76
CA GLY A 95 -8.52 -0.18 -1.05
C GLY A 95 -8.57 -0.37 0.45
N ALA A 96 -9.38 -1.32 0.95
CA ALA A 96 -9.44 -1.66 2.38
C ALA A 96 -8.07 -2.11 2.92
N SER A 97 -7.35 -2.97 2.19
CA SER A 97 -6.04 -3.45 2.60
C SER A 97 -5.00 -2.33 2.69
N LYS A 98 -4.99 -1.42 1.69
CA LYS A 98 -4.05 -0.30 1.66
C LYS A 98 -4.43 0.82 2.64
N ALA A 99 -5.73 1.04 2.90
CA ALA A 99 -6.20 1.94 3.95
C ALA A 99 -5.82 1.41 5.34
N GLY A 100 -5.97 0.10 5.58
CA GLY A 100 -5.50 -0.54 6.81
C GLY A 100 -3.99 -0.41 7.00
N LEU A 101 -3.20 -0.64 5.95
CA LEU A 101 -1.74 -0.46 5.99
C LEU A 101 -1.36 1.01 6.26
N ARG A 102 -2.02 1.97 5.62
CA ARG A 102 -1.82 3.40 5.87
C ARG A 102 -2.06 3.71 7.34
N TYR A 103 -3.23 3.32 7.88
CA TYR A 103 -3.57 3.58 9.27
C TYR A 103 -2.57 2.94 10.25
N LEU A 104 -2.18 1.69 10.00
CA LEU A 104 -1.18 0.98 10.80
C LEU A 104 0.14 1.76 10.85
N LEU A 105 0.66 2.20 9.71
CA LEU A 105 1.93 2.92 9.63
C LEU A 105 1.85 4.33 10.23
N GLU A 106 0.72 5.03 10.04
CA GLU A 106 0.51 6.36 10.63
C GLU A 106 0.41 6.30 12.16
N ALA A 107 -0.26 5.28 12.71
CA ALA A 107 -0.31 5.03 14.16
C ALA A 107 1.08 4.64 14.70
N LEU A 108 1.76 3.70 14.06
CA LEU A 108 3.12 3.30 14.44
C LEU A 108 4.11 4.46 14.41
N ARG A 109 3.96 5.41 13.49
CA ARG A 109 4.79 6.63 13.45
C ARG A 109 4.73 7.41 14.75
N ILE A 110 3.54 7.49 15.36
CA ILE A 110 3.34 8.21 16.61
C ILE A 110 4.07 7.48 17.74
N ASP A 111 3.86 6.17 17.84
CA ASP A 111 4.42 5.36 18.94
C ASP A 111 5.95 5.22 18.81
N LEU A 112 6.46 5.04 17.59
CA LEU A 112 7.88 4.82 17.32
C LEU A 112 8.71 6.13 17.32
N ALA A 113 8.07 7.29 17.29
CA ALA A 113 8.76 8.58 17.34
C ALA A 113 9.63 8.73 18.60
N ALA A 114 9.14 8.26 19.76
CA ALA A 114 9.91 8.27 21.00
C ALA A 114 11.12 7.32 20.99
N GLU A 115 11.12 6.34 20.09
CA GLU A 115 12.21 5.37 19.92
C GLU A 115 13.20 5.82 18.81
N GLY A 116 12.95 6.97 18.15
CA GLY A 116 13.79 7.48 17.06
C GLY A 116 13.69 6.65 15.78
N ILE A 117 12.61 5.88 15.59
CA ILE A 117 12.36 5.10 14.39
C ILE A 117 11.46 5.91 13.45
N ASP A 118 12.01 6.34 12.31
CA ASP A 118 11.24 7.05 11.31
C ASP A 118 10.29 6.13 10.54
N VAL A 119 9.12 6.65 10.17
CA VAL A 119 8.13 5.90 9.37
C VAL A 119 7.72 6.72 8.16
N THR A 120 7.96 6.19 6.95
CA THR A 120 7.54 6.79 5.68
C THR A 120 6.48 5.93 4.99
N LEU A 121 5.38 6.54 4.62
CA LEU A 121 4.39 5.95 3.71
C LEU A 121 4.70 6.38 2.28
N VAL A 122 4.69 5.44 1.35
CA VAL A 122 4.78 5.73 -0.09
C VAL A 122 3.41 5.49 -0.70
N SER A 123 2.86 6.50 -1.39
CA SER A 123 1.52 6.46 -1.99
C SER A 123 1.60 6.66 -3.51
N PRO A 124 1.95 5.60 -4.27
CA PRO A 124 2.00 5.67 -5.72
C PRO A 124 0.61 5.81 -6.33
N GLY A 125 0.52 6.53 -7.44
CA GLY A 125 -0.55 6.35 -8.42
C GLY A 125 -0.32 5.11 -9.26
N PHE A 126 -0.66 5.16 -10.54
CA PHE A 126 -0.44 4.04 -11.44
C PHE A 126 1.04 3.89 -11.81
N VAL A 127 1.58 2.70 -11.56
CA VAL A 127 2.94 2.31 -11.93
C VAL A 127 2.87 1.08 -12.83
N ASP A 128 3.62 1.09 -13.92
CA ASP A 128 3.68 -0.02 -14.87
C ASP A 128 4.43 -1.21 -14.26
N THR A 129 3.67 -2.21 -13.89
CA THR A 129 4.15 -3.44 -13.24
C THR A 129 3.30 -4.62 -13.73
N PRO A 130 3.75 -5.87 -13.58
CA PRO A 130 2.92 -7.03 -13.89
C PRO A 130 1.54 -7.02 -13.20
N LEU A 131 1.44 -6.37 -12.03
CA LEU A 131 0.18 -6.23 -11.31
C LEU A 131 -0.80 -5.31 -12.07
N THR A 132 -0.33 -4.16 -12.54
CA THR A 132 -1.17 -3.16 -13.25
C THR A 132 -1.39 -3.49 -14.73
N GLN A 133 -0.57 -4.34 -15.32
CA GLN A 133 -0.78 -4.82 -16.70
C GLN A 133 -2.05 -5.67 -16.85
N LYS A 134 -2.59 -6.19 -15.75
CA LYS A 134 -3.88 -6.92 -15.72
C LYS A 134 -5.09 -5.98 -15.69
N ASN A 135 -4.88 -4.67 -15.57
CA ASN A 135 -5.95 -3.70 -15.49
C ASN A 135 -6.58 -3.47 -16.87
N ASP A 136 -7.90 -3.43 -16.88
CA ASP A 136 -8.74 -3.26 -18.08
C ASP A 136 -9.44 -1.90 -18.13
N PHE A 137 -8.90 -0.92 -17.41
CA PHE A 137 -9.40 0.45 -17.32
C PHE A 137 -8.28 1.48 -17.55
N PRO A 138 -8.63 2.75 -17.88
CA PRO A 138 -7.65 3.80 -18.09
C PRO A 138 -6.81 4.08 -16.85
N MET A 139 -5.50 4.17 -17.02
CA MET A 139 -4.53 4.49 -15.96
C MET A 139 -3.84 5.83 -16.29
N PRO A 140 -4.46 6.96 -15.97
CA PRO A 140 -3.89 8.28 -16.29
C PRO A 140 -2.58 8.51 -15.51
N LEU A 141 -1.66 9.23 -16.16
CA LEU A 141 -0.37 9.64 -15.59
C LEU A 141 0.47 8.45 -15.07
N ARG A 142 0.35 7.28 -15.69
CA ARG A 142 1.13 6.08 -15.34
C ARG A 142 2.63 6.33 -15.47
N TRP A 143 3.39 5.92 -14.46
CA TRP A 143 4.85 5.95 -14.45
C TRP A 143 5.44 4.56 -14.71
N SER A 144 6.65 4.51 -15.29
CA SER A 144 7.42 3.26 -15.32
C SER A 144 7.89 2.88 -13.90
N ALA A 145 8.10 1.58 -13.67
CA ALA A 145 8.62 1.07 -12.39
C ALA A 145 9.96 1.73 -12.02
N ASP A 146 10.87 1.86 -12.99
CA ASP A 146 12.16 2.53 -12.80
C ASP A 146 12.04 4.00 -12.40
N LYS A 147 11.12 4.75 -13.03
CA LYS A 147 10.87 6.15 -12.67
C LYS A 147 10.34 6.25 -11.25
N ALA A 148 9.41 5.37 -10.87
CA ALA A 148 8.85 5.32 -9.52
C ALA A 148 9.92 4.97 -8.49
N ALA A 149 10.73 3.95 -8.74
CA ALA A 149 11.81 3.51 -7.85
C ALA A 149 12.85 4.62 -7.62
N ARG A 150 13.34 5.27 -8.70
CA ARG A 150 14.27 6.41 -8.59
C ARG A 150 13.67 7.57 -7.82
N HIS A 151 12.38 7.87 -8.03
CA HIS A 151 11.69 8.94 -7.32
C HIS A 151 11.58 8.67 -5.82
N ILE A 152 11.27 7.44 -5.44
CA ILE A 152 11.22 6.99 -4.04
C ILE A 152 12.62 7.07 -3.43
N ALA A 153 13.61 6.42 -4.03
CA ALA A 153 14.98 6.37 -3.52
C ALA A 153 15.58 7.77 -3.30
N ALA A 154 15.35 8.69 -4.24
CA ALA A 154 15.83 10.07 -4.13
C ALA A 154 15.18 10.88 -3.00
N ARG A 155 14.11 10.39 -2.38
CA ARG A 155 13.37 11.07 -1.30
C ARG A 155 13.48 10.40 0.04
N LEU A 156 13.73 9.08 0.08
CA LEU A 156 13.78 8.31 1.33
C LEU A 156 14.81 8.85 2.32
N HIS A 157 15.94 9.39 1.82
CA HIS A 157 16.98 9.95 2.69
C HIS A 157 16.51 11.17 3.51
N LYS A 158 15.43 11.86 3.05
CA LYS A 158 14.82 13.00 3.77
C LYS A 158 13.82 12.55 4.83
N ARG A 159 13.50 11.26 4.90
CA ARG A 159 12.55 10.64 5.85
C ARG A 159 11.21 11.36 5.93
N PRO A 160 10.56 11.69 4.78
CA PRO A 160 9.30 12.39 4.78
C PRO A 160 8.19 11.51 5.35
N TYR A 161 7.15 12.10 5.87
CA TYR A 161 5.96 11.37 6.33
C TYR A 161 5.29 10.61 5.20
N GLU A 162 5.23 11.20 4.01
CA GLU A 162 4.65 10.58 2.84
C GLU A 162 5.39 10.96 1.55
N ILE A 163 5.55 9.98 0.65
CA ILE A 163 6.02 10.17 -0.73
C ILE A 163 4.87 9.82 -1.68
N ALA A 164 4.09 10.83 -2.09
CA ALA A 164 2.95 10.63 -2.99
C ALA A 164 3.28 11.12 -4.41
N PHE A 165 2.96 10.32 -5.41
CA PHE A 165 3.22 10.67 -6.82
C PHE A 165 2.30 9.93 -7.81
N PRO A 166 2.11 10.44 -9.04
CA PRO A 166 2.54 11.76 -9.54
C PRO A 166 1.70 12.90 -8.93
N GLY A 167 2.33 14.04 -8.65
CA GLY A 167 1.69 15.15 -7.96
C GLY A 167 0.35 15.60 -8.53
N PRO A 168 0.21 15.81 -9.87
CA PRO A 168 -1.08 16.20 -10.45
C PRO A 168 -2.19 15.18 -10.21
N PHE A 169 -1.89 13.88 -10.26
CA PHE A 169 -2.86 12.82 -9.97
C PHE A 169 -3.32 12.85 -8.51
N ILE A 170 -2.36 12.98 -7.61
CA ILE A 170 -2.63 13.08 -6.16
C ILE A 170 -3.49 14.31 -5.85
N ALA A 171 -3.20 15.47 -6.46
CA ALA A 171 -3.98 16.69 -6.29
C ALA A 171 -5.44 16.51 -6.74
N ILE A 172 -5.67 15.83 -7.86
CA ILE A 172 -7.01 15.50 -8.35
C ILE A 172 -7.74 14.60 -7.34
N LEU A 173 -7.11 13.52 -6.89
CA LEU A 173 -7.72 12.61 -5.92
C LEU A 173 -8.03 13.34 -4.61
N TRP A 174 -7.11 14.18 -4.14
CA TRP A 174 -7.32 14.99 -2.94
C TRP A 174 -8.50 15.94 -3.08
N LEU A 175 -8.60 16.66 -4.21
CA LEU A 175 -9.74 17.54 -4.50
C LEU A 175 -11.06 16.76 -4.50
N LEU A 176 -11.11 15.62 -5.19
CA LEU A 176 -12.31 14.77 -5.25
C LEU A 176 -12.70 14.23 -3.87
N ALA A 177 -11.72 13.91 -3.03
CA ALA A 177 -11.96 13.41 -1.67
C ALA A 177 -12.62 14.46 -0.76
N HIS A 178 -12.44 15.76 -1.04
CA HIS A 178 -13.06 16.85 -0.28
C HIS A 178 -14.46 17.25 -0.77
N LEU A 179 -14.94 16.68 -1.87
CA LEU A 179 -16.31 16.89 -2.33
C LEU A 179 -17.32 16.25 -1.35
N PRO A 180 -18.56 16.77 -1.28
CA PRO A 180 -19.64 16.10 -0.55
C PRO A 180 -19.80 14.65 -1.00
N LYS A 181 -20.08 13.73 -0.06
CA LYS A 181 -20.18 12.29 -0.34
C LYS A 181 -21.12 11.94 -1.49
N ARG A 182 -22.24 12.66 -1.64
CA ARG A 182 -23.16 12.48 -2.76
C ARG A 182 -22.50 12.69 -4.12
N LEU A 183 -21.61 13.70 -4.23
CA LEU A 183 -20.87 13.97 -5.46
C LEU A 183 -19.77 12.92 -5.70
N GLN A 184 -19.07 12.49 -4.64
CA GLN A 184 -18.09 11.41 -4.75
C GLN A 184 -18.74 10.12 -5.29
N VAL A 185 -19.93 9.76 -4.75
CA VAL A 185 -20.69 8.59 -5.22
C VAL A 185 -21.12 8.78 -6.67
N ALA A 186 -21.68 9.93 -7.04
CA ALA A 186 -22.11 10.20 -8.42
C ALA A 186 -20.94 10.10 -9.44
N ILE A 187 -19.75 10.58 -9.07
CA ILE A 187 -18.55 10.46 -9.89
C ILE A 187 -18.11 9.01 -9.96
N GLY A 188 -18.03 8.31 -8.83
CA GLY A 188 -17.63 6.90 -8.75
C GLY A 188 -18.56 5.99 -9.57
N THR A 189 -19.87 6.23 -9.50
CA THR A 189 -20.86 5.47 -10.29
C THR A 189 -20.63 5.63 -11.79
N ARG A 190 -20.25 6.84 -12.26
CA ARG A 190 -19.92 7.04 -13.68
C ARG A 190 -18.62 6.37 -14.11
N MET A 191 -17.71 6.11 -13.17
CA MET A 191 -16.46 5.37 -13.41
C MET A 191 -16.67 3.86 -13.35
N ALA A 192 -17.74 3.39 -12.70
CA ALA A 192 -18.11 1.98 -12.68
C ALA A 192 -18.54 1.54 -14.09
N ARG A 193 -18.21 0.31 -14.46
CA ARG A 193 -18.70 -0.26 -15.73
C ARG A 193 -20.22 -0.42 -15.67
N PRO A 194 -20.92 -0.27 -16.82
CA PRO A 194 -22.28 -0.71 -16.93
C PRO A 194 -22.36 -2.18 -16.51
N SER A 195 -23.35 -2.52 -15.67
CA SER A 195 -23.63 -3.91 -15.31
C SER A 195 -23.89 -4.69 -16.61
N ALA A 196 -23.43 -5.95 -16.68
CA ALA A 196 -23.68 -6.84 -17.81
C ALA A 196 -25.18 -7.07 -18.10
N LYS A 197 -26.09 -6.50 -17.29
CA LYS A 197 -27.54 -6.51 -17.52
C LYS A 197 -28.03 -5.44 -18.53
N ASP A 198 -27.20 -4.48 -18.90
CA ASP A 198 -27.58 -3.43 -19.84
C ASP A 198 -27.20 -3.76 -21.31
N SER A 199 -26.78 -4.99 -21.54
CA SER A 199 -26.35 -5.51 -22.87
C SER A 199 -27.27 -6.62 -23.41
N VAL A 200 -28.57 -6.56 -23.08
CA VAL A 200 -29.61 -7.44 -23.68
C VAL A 200 -30.68 -6.58 -24.33
#